data_3572078e7e9afb2a393066f9d2465273
#
_entry.id   3572078e7e9afb2a393066f9d2465273
#
_cell.length_a   1.000
_cell.length_b   1.000
_cell.length_c   1.000
_cell.angle_alpha   90.00
_cell.angle_beta   90.00
_cell.angle_gamma   90.00
#
_symmetry.space_group_name_H-M   'P 1'
#
loop_
_entity.id
_entity.type
_entity.pdbx_description
1 polymer ?
#
loop_
_entity_poly.entity_id
_entity_poly.type
_entity_poly.pdbx_seq_one_letter_code
_entity_poly.pdbx_strand_id
1 'polypeptide(L)'
;MRLPLTALAFLMSVSVFCQTDDARVLIIGIDGLRSDCLESAETPAIDALISEGLFSPDALNNDITYSGPGWSGMLCGVWSDAHGVTGNNFIGSNFDSFPSYMKRLESDNPNLNTYSVCHWSPINDYILGSDVDEALNTTSDAEVSNAAVDILQNDNPHAIFLHFDEVDGAGHGYGFNPNIPEYINKIENTDGFVAEVMNALTSRPNFVDENWLILVSTDHGGIGLNHGGTSIEEETIFFIASGPSIETELIVKDTLEVLPPPDNCISPGSAELIFSGEGNSVSIDENPSLQLGSEQDFTIEVRIRTENTSDVAIIGNKDWDSGLNPGFVFSFEYPNGPAWKVNL
;
A
#
# COMPACT_ATOMS: atom_id res chain seq x y z
N MET A 1 -41.25 36.75 56.93
CA MET A 1 -40.23 35.68 57.07
C MET A 1 -39.73 35.40 55.65
N ARG A 2 -38.60 35.96 55.26
CA ARG A 2 -38.00 35.78 53.91
C ARG A 2 -36.85 34.78 54.06
N LEU A 3 -36.97 33.66 53.38
CA LEU A 3 -35.89 32.67 53.27
C LEU A 3 -34.82 33.16 52.24
N PRO A 4 -33.54 33.00 52.48
CA PRO A 4 -32.52 33.30 51.50
C PRO A 4 -32.38 32.15 50.49
N LEU A 5 -32.34 32.52 49.21
CA LEU A 5 -32.06 31.64 48.08
C LEU A 5 -30.53 31.44 48.02
N THR A 6 -30.06 30.28 48.41
CA THR A 6 -28.65 29.89 48.26
C THR A 6 -28.44 29.40 46.83
N ALA A 7 -27.73 30.18 46.00
CA ALA A 7 -27.31 29.76 44.68
C ALA A 7 -26.12 28.80 44.80
N LEU A 8 -26.31 27.57 44.42
CA LEU A 8 -25.26 26.54 44.28
C LEU A 8 -24.57 26.75 42.94
N ALA A 9 -23.40 27.36 42.94
CA ALA A 9 -22.57 27.46 41.75
C ALA A 9 -21.91 26.11 41.46
N PHE A 10 -22.31 25.46 40.39
CA PHE A 10 -21.66 24.23 39.86
C PHE A 10 -20.46 24.67 39.04
N LEU A 11 -19.27 24.54 39.60
CA LEU A 11 -18.01 24.67 38.83
C LEU A 11 -17.86 23.43 37.94
N MET A 12 -18.22 23.55 36.67
CA MET A 12 -17.78 22.63 35.64
C MET A 12 -16.26 22.88 35.41
N SER A 13 -15.43 21.98 35.87
CA SER A 13 -14.04 21.92 35.44
C SER A 13 -14.03 21.43 33.99
N VAL A 14 -13.89 22.34 33.04
CA VAL A 14 -13.55 22.01 31.67
C VAL A 14 -12.07 21.62 31.71
N SER A 15 -11.80 20.33 31.66
CA SER A 15 -10.45 19.85 31.36
C SER A 15 -10.17 20.24 29.91
N VAL A 16 -9.45 21.33 29.72
CA VAL A 16 -8.81 21.61 28.43
C VAL A 16 -7.71 20.57 28.33
N PHE A 17 -7.95 19.51 27.58
CA PHE A 17 -6.86 18.67 27.08
C PHE A 17 -6.03 19.60 26.19
N CYS A 18 -4.91 20.07 26.73
CA CYS A 18 -3.84 20.60 25.92
C CYS A 18 -3.34 19.41 25.09
N GLN A 19 -3.71 19.36 23.83
CA GLN A 19 -3.09 18.47 22.88
C GLN A 19 -1.62 18.88 22.87
N THR A 20 -0.76 18.02 23.36
CA THR A 20 0.68 18.28 23.32
C THR A 20 1.08 18.23 21.85
N ASP A 21 1.78 19.28 21.37
CA ASP A 21 2.33 19.33 20.01
C ASP A 21 3.52 18.35 19.82
N ASP A 22 3.67 17.35 20.68
CA ASP A 22 4.73 16.34 20.64
C ASP A 22 4.39 15.20 19.68
N ALA A 23 4.23 15.56 18.41
CA ALA A 23 3.95 14.60 17.34
C ALA A 23 5.20 13.77 17.03
N ARG A 24 5.03 12.46 17.00
CA ARG A 24 6.08 11.46 16.74
C ARG A 24 5.63 10.47 15.71
N VAL A 25 6.56 9.85 14.99
CA VAL A 25 6.26 8.86 13.98
C VAL A 25 7.18 7.65 14.10
N LEU A 26 6.56 6.46 14.04
CA LEU A 26 7.23 5.19 13.87
C LEU A 26 6.73 4.57 12.56
N ILE A 27 7.63 4.35 11.61
CA ILE A 27 7.34 3.63 10.38
C ILE A 27 8.02 2.27 10.45
N ILE A 28 7.24 1.21 10.28
CA ILE A 28 7.69 -0.18 10.21
C ILE A 28 7.49 -0.66 8.78
N GLY A 29 8.58 -0.88 8.07
CA GLY A 29 8.62 -1.46 6.74
C GLY A 29 8.97 -2.94 6.81
N ILE A 30 8.16 -3.79 6.15
CA ILE A 30 8.39 -5.23 6.06
C ILE A 30 8.52 -5.59 4.59
N ASP A 31 9.75 -5.82 4.14
CA ASP A 31 10.08 -6.07 2.74
C ASP A 31 9.38 -7.31 2.19
N GLY A 32 8.78 -7.19 1.03
CA GLY A 32 8.22 -8.31 0.29
C GLY A 32 7.04 -9.03 0.97
N LEU A 33 6.38 -8.43 1.97
CA LEU A 33 5.23 -9.04 2.62
C LEU A 33 3.98 -8.88 1.77
N ARG A 34 3.50 -9.97 1.17
CA ARG A 34 2.23 -9.99 0.43
C ARG A 34 1.04 -9.70 1.35
N SER A 35 0.20 -8.77 0.94
CA SER A 35 -0.97 -8.36 1.71
C SER A 35 -1.93 -9.51 2.02
N ASP A 36 -2.18 -10.41 1.07
CA ASP A 36 -3.07 -11.56 1.25
C ASP A 36 -2.53 -12.62 2.22
N CYS A 37 -1.26 -12.55 2.58
CA CYS A 37 -0.66 -13.46 3.55
C CYS A 37 -0.95 -13.06 5.00
N LEU A 38 -1.34 -11.81 5.28
CA LEU A 38 -1.78 -11.39 6.61
C LEU A 38 -3.01 -12.16 7.09
N GLU A 39 -3.92 -12.55 6.19
CA GLU A 39 -5.08 -13.38 6.55
C GLU A 39 -4.71 -14.83 6.89
N SER A 40 -3.54 -15.29 6.43
CA SER A 40 -3.11 -16.68 6.56
C SER A 40 -2.11 -16.90 7.70
N ALA A 41 -1.45 -15.83 8.15
CA ALA A 41 -0.44 -15.85 9.20
C ALA A 41 -1.04 -15.46 10.55
N GLU A 42 -0.46 -15.97 11.66
CA GLU A 42 -0.79 -15.53 13.01
C GLU A 42 0.04 -14.26 13.34
N THR A 43 -0.57 -13.09 13.21
CA THR A 43 0.08 -11.78 13.36
C THR A 43 -0.57 -10.91 14.44
N PRO A 44 -0.60 -11.36 15.72
CA PRO A 44 -1.35 -10.67 16.77
C PRO A 44 -0.91 -9.23 17.05
N ALA A 45 0.35 -8.86 16.80
CA ALA A 45 0.82 -7.49 16.99
C ALA A 45 0.36 -6.58 15.84
N ILE A 46 0.46 -7.04 14.61
CA ILE A 46 -0.06 -6.33 13.43
C ILE A 46 -1.59 -6.26 13.49
N ASP A 47 -2.27 -7.35 13.87
CA ASP A 47 -3.73 -7.42 14.04
C ASP A 47 -4.23 -6.40 15.07
N ALA A 48 -3.48 -6.20 16.15
CA ALA A 48 -3.82 -5.17 17.15
C ALA A 48 -3.78 -3.78 16.54
N LEU A 49 -2.76 -3.45 15.74
CA LEU A 49 -2.65 -2.17 15.04
C LEU A 49 -3.77 -1.98 14.01
N ILE A 50 -4.15 -3.03 13.29
CA ILE A 50 -5.29 -3.05 12.36
C ILE A 50 -6.59 -2.76 13.11
N SER A 51 -6.82 -3.44 14.24
CA SER A 51 -8.08 -3.34 14.99
C SER A 51 -8.29 -1.96 15.65
N GLU A 52 -7.21 -1.24 15.92
CA GLU A 52 -7.21 0.06 16.60
C GLU A 52 -6.97 1.24 15.64
N GLY A 53 -6.73 0.98 14.35
CA GLY A 53 -6.33 2.00 13.38
C GLY A 53 -7.05 1.92 12.03
N LEU A 54 -6.48 2.62 11.08
CA LEU A 54 -6.86 2.56 9.68
C LEU A 54 -6.09 1.43 9.00
N PHE A 55 -6.80 0.61 8.24
CA PHE A 55 -6.22 -0.49 7.46
C PHE A 55 -6.67 -0.45 6.01
N SER A 56 -5.73 -0.60 5.09
CA SER A 56 -6.01 -0.87 3.68
C SER A 56 -5.26 -2.14 3.26
N PRO A 57 -5.97 -3.24 2.94
CA PRO A 57 -5.35 -4.50 2.50
C PRO A 57 -4.95 -4.50 1.02
N ASP A 58 -5.41 -3.54 0.25
CA ASP A 58 -5.37 -3.53 -1.22
C ASP A 58 -4.90 -2.19 -1.80
N ALA A 59 -4.06 -1.48 -1.05
CA ALA A 59 -3.29 -0.37 -1.59
C ALA A 59 -2.38 -0.85 -2.73
N LEU A 60 -1.94 0.06 -3.60
CA LEU A 60 -1.13 -0.31 -4.76
C LEU A 60 0.22 0.42 -4.74
N ASN A 61 1.27 -0.36 -4.96
CA ASN A 61 2.51 0.17 -5.48
C ASN A 61 2.36 0.30 -7.02
N ASN A 62 2.17 1.52 -7.51
CA ASN A 62 2.02 1.82 -8.94
C ASN A 62 3.36 1.99 -9.66
N ASP A 63 4.45 1.53 -9.07
CA ASP A 63 5.80 1.63 -9.60
C ASP A 63 6.40 0.24 -9.87
N ILE A 64 7.68 0.20 -10.22
CA ILE A 64 8.42 -1.05 -10.37
C ILE A 64 8.53 -1.71 -8.99
N THR A 65 8.11 -2.94 -8.89
CA THR A 65 8.03 -3.71 -7.63
C THR A 65 9.40 -4.28 -7.20
N TYR A 66 10.46 -3.47 -7.29
CA TYR A 66 11.75 -3.70 -6.65
C TYR A 66 11.87 -2.88 -5.37
N SER A 67 12.64 -3.35 -4.41
CA SER A 67 12.84 -2.69 -3.11
C SER A 67 13.39 -1.26 -3.25
N GLY A 68 14.35 -1.01 -4.15
CA GLY A 68 14.90 0.33 -4.37
C GLY A 68 13.83 1.37 -4.75
N PRO A 69 13.04 1.19 -5.83
CA PRO A 69 11.91 2.06 -6.16
C PRO A 69 10.84 2.13 -5.07
N GLY A 70 10.42 0.98 -4.52
CA GLY A 70 9.37 0.91 -3.52
C GLY A 70 9.71 1.71 -2.25
N TRP A 71 10.88 1.45 -1.65
CA TRP A 71 11.33 2.23 -0.47
C TRP A 71 11.60 3.69 -0.79
N SER A 72 12.12 4.00 -2.00
CA SER A 72 12.26 5.41 -2.42
C SER A 72 10.92 6.10 -2.51
N GLY A 73 9.91 5.43 -3.09
CA GLY A 73 8.55 5.94 -3.17
C GLY A 73 7.94 6.22 -1.80
N MET A 74 8.03 5.27 -0.88
CA MET A 74 7.53 5.40 0.49
C MET A 74 8.23 6.53 1.25
N LEU A 75 9.55 6.59 1.21
CA LEU A 75 10.34 7.53 2.00
C LEU A 75 10.37 8.95 1.43
N CYS A 76 10.23 9.11 0.10
CA CYS A 76 10.22 10.42 -0.55
C CYS A 76 8.81 10.95 -0.87
N GLY A 77 7.79 10.09 -0.86
CA GLY A 77 6.40 10.43 -1.12
C GLY A 77 6.11 10.77 -2.59
N VAL A 78 6.89 10.23 -3.51
CA VAL A 78 6.75 10.40 -4.97
C VAL A 78 7.18 9.12 -5.68
N TRP A 79 6.70 8.88 -6.90
CA TRP A 79 7.03 7.70 -7.70
C TRP A 79 8.35 7.85 -8.49
N SER A 80 8.77 6.78 -9.16
CA SER A 80 10.06 6.73 -9.89
C SER A 80 10.21 7.77 -11.00
N ASP A 81 9.13 8.24 -11.57
CA ASP A 81 9.13 9.35 -12.54
C ASP A 81 9.65 10.68 -11.93
N ALA A 82 9.57 10.83 -10.63
CA ALA A 82 10.06 11.98 -9.88
C ALA A 82 11.38 11.68 -9.14
N HIS A 83 11.43 10.62 -8.29
CA HIS A 83 12.64 10.30 -7.54
C HIS A 83 13.73 9.61 -8.38
N GLY A 84 13.44 9.14 -9.59
CA GLY A 84 14.42 8.65 -10.57
C GLY A 84 14.97 7.24 -10.31
N VAL A 85 14.59 6.57 -9.24
CA VAL A 85 15.05 5.21 -8.92
C VAL A 85 14.17 4.18 -9.61
N THR A 86 14.78 3.35 -10.46
CA THR A 86 14.08 2.30 -11.24
C THR A 86 14.63 0.90 -10.98
N GLY A 87 15.46 0.75 -9.98
CA GLY A 87 16.05 -0.55 -9.58
C GLY A 87 16.93 -0.42 -8.36
N ASN A 88 17.40 -1.55 -7.83
CA ASN A 88 18.16 -1.64 -6.58
C ASN A 88 19.61 -1.08 -6.65
N ASN A 89 20.00 -0.51 -7.79
CA ASN A 89 21.29 0.15 -7.96
C ASN A 89 21.26 1.67 -7.74
N PHE A 90 20.08 2.26 -7.54
CA PHE A 90 19.82 3.68 -7.31
C PHE A 90 20.40 4.63 -8.36
N ILE A 91 20.74 4.12 -9.55
CA ILE A 91 21.24 4.95 -10.65
C ILE A 91 20.12 5.86 -11.14
N GLY A 92 20.41 7.17 -11.21
CA GLY A 92 19.45 8.19 -11.65
C GLY A 92 18.62 8.80 -10.51
N SER A 93 18.88 8.43 -9.26
CA SER A 93 18.19 9.02 -8.11
C SER A 93 18.24 10.55 -8.10
N ASN A 94 17.13 11.18 -7.75
CA ASN A 94 16.93 12.62 -7.70
C ASN A 94 16.47 13.08 -6.31
N PHE A 95 17.10 12.55 -5.28
CA PHE A 95 16.76 12.84 -3.89
C PHE A 95 17.07 14.28 -3.47
N ASP A 96 17.93 14.98 -4.21
CA ASP A 96 18.14 16.42 -3.99
C ASP A 96 16.87 17.23 -4.27
N SER A 97 16.08 16.85 -5.28
CA SER A 97 14.82 17.52 -5.62
C SER A 97 13.62 16.94 -4.86
N PHE A 98 13.67 15.67 -4.56
CA PHE A 98 12.63 14.91 -3.85
C PHE A 98 13.23 14.20 -2.63
N PRO A 99 13.60 14.98 -1.59
CA PRO A 99 14.25 14.43 -0.42
C PRO A 99 13.30 13.55 0.41
N SER A 100 13.90 12.67 1.20
CA SER A 100 13.18 11.83 2.15
C SER A 100 12.35 12.68 3.14
N TYR A 101 11.32 12.07 3.73
CA TYR A 101 10.55 12.74 4.78
C TYR A 101 11.43 13.08 5.99
N MET A 102 12.43 12.25 6.31
CA MET A 102 13.39 12.49 7.38
C MET A 102 14.19 13.76 7.13
N LYS A 103 14.75 13.96 5.93
CA LYS A 103 15.43 15.18 5.56
C LYS A 103 14.55 16.42 5.67
N ARG A 104 13.27 16.30 5.32
CA ARG A 104 12.30 17.41 5.45
C ARG A 104 12.09 17.74 6.92
N LEU A 105 11.92 16.73 7.81
CA LEU A 105 11.79 16.92 9.24
C LEU A 105 13.01 17.62 9.82
N GLU A 106 14.22 17.15 9.51
CA GLU A 106 15.48 17.74 9.95
C GLU A 106 15.67 19.20 9.45
N SER A 107 15.25 19.45 8.21
CA SER A 107 15.34 20.80 7.62
C SER A 107 14.36 21.78 8.28
N ASP A 108 13.18 21.31 8.66
CA ASP A 108 12.17 22.13 9.32
C ASP A 108 12.47 22.35 10.81
N ASN A 109 12.98 21.33 11.47
CA ASN A 109 13.36 21.42 12.89
C ASN A 109 14.57 20.52 13.22
N PRO A 110 15.79 21.06 13.21
CA PRO A 110 17.03 20.29 13.47
C PRO A 110 17.22 19.89 14.94
N ASN A 111 16.22 20.07 15.80
CA ASN A 111 16.24 19.56 17.18
C ASN A 111 15.40 18.27 17.32
N LEU A 112 14.85 17.76 16.26
CA LEU A 112 14.23 16.45 16.27
C LEU A 112 15.32 15.38 16.35
N ASN A 113 15.03 14.27 17.03
CA ASN A 113 15.92 13.10 17.03
C ASN A 113 15.33 12.08 16.07
N THR A 114 16.06 11.78 15.02
CA THR A 114 15.61 10.93 13.92
C THR A 114 16.51 9.71 13.78
N TYR A 115 15.88 8.54 13.60
CA TYR A 115 16.56 7.24 13.58
C TYR A 115 16.10 6.41 12.38
N SER A 116 17.05 5.70 11.79
CA SER A 116 16.77 4.68 10.77
C SER A 116 17.52 3.39 11.11
N VAL A 117 16.80 2.29 11.22
CA VAL A 117 17.39 0.95 11.49
C VAL A 117 16.97 0.01 10.38
N CYS A 118 17.92 -0.40 9.55
CA CYS A 118 17.64 -1.18 8.34
C CYS A 118 18.45 -2.48 8.31
N HIS A 119 17.76 -3.59 8.00
CA HIS A 119 18.44 -4.81 7.64
C HIS A 119 19.00 -4.71 6.21
N TRP A 120 18.22 -4.22 5.24
CA TRP A 120 18.74 -3.96 3.90
C TRP A 120 19.41 -2.58 3.84
N SER A 121 20.77 -2.57 3.91
CA SER A 121 21.58 -1.36 4.04
C SER A 121 21.39 -0.31 2.94
N PRO A 122 21.04 -0.65 1.68
CA PRO A 122 20.86 0.36 0.64
C PRO A 122 19.86 1.47 0.95
N ILE A 123 18.89 1.23 1.84
CA ILE A 123 17.98 2.30 2.29
C ILE A 123 18.78 3.40 3.00
N ASN A 124 19.62 3.03 3.95
CA ASN A 124 20.49 3.99 4.64
C ASN A 124 21.61 4.52 3.76
N ASP A 125 22.16 3.66 2.88
CA ASP A 125 23.30 4.02 2.05
C ASP A 125 22.93 5.04 0.94
N TYR A 126 21.70 5.01 0.43
CA TYR A 126 21.30 5.79 -0.74
C TYR A 126 20.10 6.73 -0.52
N ILE A 127 19.10 6.35 0.29
CA ILE A 127 17.86 7.12 0.43
C ILE A 127 17.94 8.05 1.64
N LEU A 128 18.24 7.50 2.82
CA LEU A 128 18.25 8.24 4.07
C LEU A 128 19.64 8.87 4.36
N GLY A 129 20.70 8.13 4.12
CA GLY A 129 22.06 8.63 4.21
C GLY A 129 22.37 9.45 5.47
N SER A 130 22.76 10.70 5.25
CA SER A 130 22.99 11.68 6.32
C SER A 130 21.75 12.51 6.68
N ASP A 131 20.57 12.07 6.24
CA ASP A 131 19.30 12.78 6.44
C ASP A 131 18.66 12.47 7.81
N VAL A 132 19.29 11.62 8.60
CA VAL A 132 18.88 11.25 9.96
C VAL A 132 20.04 11.44 10.94
N ASP A 133 19.71 11.63 12.23
CA ASP A 133 20.75 11.75 13.27
C ASP A 133 21.52 10.44 13.45
N GLU A 134 20.82 9.30 13.39
CA GLU A 134 21.44 7.99 13.52
C GLU A 134 20.88 6.99 12.52
N ALA A 135 21.75 6.44 11.67
CA ALA A 135 21.46 5.41 10.72
C ALA A 135 22.22 4.13 11.11
N LEU A 136 21.48 3.06 11.40
CA LEU A 136 22.03 1.77 11.80
C LEU A 136 21.73 0.73 10.73
N ASN A 137 22.77 0.07 10.21
CA ASN A 137 22.66 -1.10 9.35
C ASN A 137 22.86 -2.36 10.19
N THR A 138 21.96 -3.31 10.08
CA THR A 138 21.96 -4.58 10.82
C THR A 138 22.19 -5.76 9.89
N THR A 139 22.30 -6.95 10.43
CA THR A 139 22.51 -8.20 9.67
C THR A 139 21.36 -9.21 9.85
N SER A 140 20.33 -8.81 10.61
CA SER A 140 19.13 -9.62 10.83
C SER A 140 17.97 -8.76 11.32
N ASP A 141 16.74 -9.24 11.13
CA ASP A 141 15.53 -8.59 11.64
C ASP A 141 15.51 -8.53 13.17
N ALA A 142 16.08 -9.54 13.84
CA ALA A 142 16.23 -9.54 15.30
C ALA A 142 17.12 -8.38 15.78
N GLU A 143 18.18 -8.04 15.04
CA GLU A 143 19.02 -6.89 15.37
C GLU A 143 18.29 -5.56 15.12
N VAL A 144 17.40 -5.48 14.11
CA VAL A 144 16.52 -4.32 13.90
C VAL A 144 15.62 -4.13 15.12
N SER A 145 14.93 -5.19 15.57
CA SER A 145 14.06 -5.15 16.76
C SER A 145 14.83 -4.71 18.00
N ASN A 146 15.98 -5.34 18.26
CA ASN A 146 16.80 -5.02 19.43
C ASN A 146 17.24 -3.55 19.44
N ALA A 147 17.71 -3.02 18.31
CA ALA A 147 18.12 -1.63 18.19
C ALA A 147 16.93 -0.67 18.39
N ALA A 148 15.78 -0.98 17.79
CA ALA A 148 14.55 -0.20 17.98
C ALA A 148 14.10 -0.16 19.44
N VAL A 149 14.16 -1.31 20.13
CA VAL A 149 13.84 -1.41 21.57
C VAL A 149 14.80 -0.56 22.39
N ASP A 150 16.11 -0.59 22.09
CA ASP A 150 17.12 0.22 22.80
C ASP A 150 16.88 1.72 22.61
N ILE A 151 16.63 2.18 21.38
CA ILE A 151 16.28 3.57 21.07
C ILE A 151 15.01 4.01 21.83
N LEU A 152 13.95 3.20 21.78
CA LEU A 152 12.67 3.52 22.42
C LEU A 152 12.78 3.59 23.97
N GLN A 153 13.65 2.78 24.57
CA GLN A 153 13.83 2.73 26.02
C GLN A 153 14.80 3.77 26.56
N ASN A 154 15.83 4.13 25.80
CA ASN A 154 16.96 4.91 26.31
C ASN A 154 17.06 6.31 25.70
N ASP A 155 16.42 6.56 24.56
CA ASP A 155 16.47 7.83 23.84
C ASP A 155 15.11 8.54 23.79
N ASN A 156 15.11 9.70 23.13
CA ASN A 156 13.91 10.50 22.92
C ASN A 156 13.63 10.69 21.42
N PRO A 157 13.30 9.62 20.68
CA PRO A 157 13.07 9.70 19.25
C PRO A 157 11.80 10.46 18.89
N HIS A 158 11.85 11.26 17.81
CA HIS A 158 10.70 11.94 17.21
C HIS A 158 10.25 11.26 15.92
N ALA A 159 11.20 10.67 15.18
CA ALA A 159 10.89 9.87 14.00
C ALA A 159 11.82 8.65 13.95
N ILE A 160 11.22 7.49 13.73
CA ILE A 160 11.94 6.21 13.58
C ILE A 160 11.45 5.54 12.30
N PHE A 161 12.38 5.06 11.49
CA PHE A 161 12.12 4.14 10.39
C PHE A 161 12.79 2.80 10.69
N LEU A 162 12.03 1.71 10.61
CA LEU A 162 12.51 0.34 10.79
C LEU A 162 12.29 -0.43 9.49
N HIS A 163 13.28 -1.21 9.07
CA HIS A 163 13.18 -2.07 7.91
C HIS A 163 13.52 -3.50 8.25
N PHE A 164 12.55 -4.41 8.08
CA PHE A 164 12.66 -5.86 8.22
C PHE A 164 12.73 -6.49 6.82
N ASP A 165 13.72 -7.34 6.55
CA ASP A 165 14.08 -7.87 5.23
C ASP A 165 13.81 -9.39 5.06
N GLU A 166 13.73 -10.11 6.18
CA GLU A 166 13.76 -11.57 6.13
C GLU A 166 12.51 -12.21 5.53
N VAL A 167 11.38 -11.47 5.44
CA VAL A 167 10.16 -11.96 4.77
C VAL A 167 10.40 -12.03 3.26
N ASP A 168 11.01 -11.01 2.66
CA ASP A 168 11.42 -11.04 1.26
C ASP A 168 12.42 -12.17 0.99
N GLY A 169 13.44 -12.30 1.86
CA GLY A 169 14.38 -13.41 1.79
C GLY A 169 13.73 -14.79 1.82
N ALA A 170 12.66 -14.98 2.61
CA ALA A 170 11.89 -16.23 2.62
C ALA A 170 11.08 -16.41 1.33
N GLY A 171 10.51 -15.33 0.80
CA GLY A 171 9.84 -15.31 -0.50
C GLY A 171 10.76 -15.77 -1.63
N HIS A 172 11.96 -15.23 -1.70
CA HIS A 172 12.98 -15.66 -2.67
C HIS A 172 13.48 -17.10 -2.46
N GLY A 173 13.52 -17.55 -1.21
CA GLY A 173 13.99 -18.89 -0.88
C GLY A 173 12.97 -20.01 -1.11
N TYR A 174 11.69 -19.74 -0.85
CA TYR A 174 10.63 -20.76 -0.77
C TYR A 174 9.41 -20.43 -1.61
N GLY A 175 9.14 -19.17 -1.86
CA GLY A 175 8.03 -18.68 -2.67
C GLY A 175 7.14 -17.68 -1.92
N PHE A 176 6.75 -16.62 -2.64
CA PHE A 176 5.79 -15.61 -2.20
C PHE A 176 4.36 -16.16 -2.34
N ASN A 177 3.87 -16.89 -1.35
CA ASN A 177 2.55 -17.50 -1.44
C ASN A 177 2.00 -17.85 -0.04
N PRO A 178 0.70 -17.60 0.24
CA PRO A 178 0.08 -17.92 1.53
C PRO A 178 0.04 -19.41 1.89
N ASN A 179 0.32 -20.30 0.94
CA ASN A 179 0.38 -21.74 1.18
C ASN A 179 1.82 -22.27 1.38
N ILE A 180 2.82 -21.41 1.47
CA ILE A 180 4.22 -21.78 1.73
C ILE A 180 4.52 -21.59 3.22
N PRO A 181 4.67 -22.68 3.99
CA PRO A 181 4.85 -22.59 5.45
C PRO A 181 6.08 -21.79 5.88
N GLU A 182 7.18 -21.87 5.13
CA GLU A 182 8.42 -21.16 5.43
C GLU A 182 8.25 -19.65 5.31
N TYR A 183 7.46 -19.20 4.32
CA TYR A 183 7.15 -17.80 4.11
C TYR A 183 6.19 -17.28 5.21
N ILE A 184 5.12 -18.01 5.51
CA ILE A 184 4.19 -17.68 6.58
C ILE A 184 4.89 -17.65 7.94
N ASN A 185 5.69 -18.66 8.29
CA ASN A 185 6.46 -18.67 9.53
C ASN A 185 7.39 -17.44 9.65
N LYS A 186 7.92 -16.94 8.54
CA LYS A 186 8.77 -15.75 8.58
C LYS A 186 7.95 -14.49 8.87
N ILE A 187 6.75 -14.36 8.32
CA ILE A 187 5.80 -13.28 8.63
C ILE A 187 5.45 -13.31 10.13
N GLU A 188 5.12 -14.48 10.67
CA GLU A 188 4.80 -14.67 12.09
C GLU A 188 5.98 -14.33 13.01
N ASN A 189 7.21 -14.66 12.59
CA ASN A 189 8.42 -14.29 13.34
C ASN A 189 8.62 -12.77 13.32
N THR A 190 8.38 -12.11 12.18
CA THR A 190 8.50 -10.65 12.05
C THR A 190 7.42 -9.95 12.87
N ASP A 191 6.20 -10.49 12.96
CA ASP A 191 5.17 -10.01 13.87
C ASP A 191 5.64 -10.05 15.34
N GLY A 192 6.38 -11.08 15.73
CA GLY A 192 7.04 -11.16 17.03
C GLY A 192 7.99 -9.98 17.29
N PHE A 193 8.77 -9.57 16.29
CA PHE A 193 9.63 -8.38 16.40
C PHE A 193 8.82 -7.09 16.45
N VAL A 194 7.74 -6.99 15.68
CA VAL A 194 6.79 -5.86 15.80
C VAL A 194 6.21 -5.79 17.21
N ALA A 195 5.85 -6.92 17.82
CA ALA A 195 5.38 -6.98 19.20
C ALA A 195 6.41 -6.46 20.21
N GLU A 196 7.70 -6.81 20.05
CA GLU A 196 8.78 -6.32 20.92
C GLU A 196 8.92 -4.78 20.81
N VAL A 197 8.91 -4.25 19.59
CA VAL A 197 8.98 -2.80 19.33
C VAL A 197 7.77 -2.09 19.94
N MET A 198 6.55 -2.59 19.71
CA MET A 198 5.33 -1.99 20.24
C MET A 198 5.26 -2.05 21.77
N ASN A 199 5.75 -3.14 22.37
CA ASN A 199 5.87 -3.24 23.82
C ASN A 199 6.85 -2.22 24.38
N ALA A 200 7.99 -2.00 23.72
CA ALA A 200 8.97 -0.96 24.14
C ALA A 200 8.37 0.44 24.01
N LEU A 201 7.67 0.72 22.90
CA LEU A 201 7.01 2.00 22.66
C LEU A 201 5.96 2.31 23.73
N THR A 202 5.04 1.39 23.97
CA THR A 202 3.94 1.60 24.94
C THR A 202 4.39 1.60 26.39
N SER A 203 5.58 1.03 26.67
CA SER A 203 6.21 1.03 28.01
C SER A 203 7.00 2.32 28.31
N ARG A 204 7.11 3.26 27.37
CA ARG A 204 7.78 4.53 27.59
C ARG A 204 7.12 5.32 28.73
N PRO A 205 7.88 5.92 29.63
CA PRO A 205 7.30 6.66 30.77
C PRO A 205 6.33 7.79 30.36
N ASN A 206 6.59 8.40 29.19
CA ASN A 206 5.82 9.54 28.69
C ASN A 206 4.87 9.16 27.54
N PHE A 207 4.68 7.88 27.24
CA PHE A 207 3.90 7.40 26.10
C PHE A 207 2.49 8.04 26.02
N VAL A 208 1.84 8.22 27.16
CA VAL A 208 0.49 8.81 27.22
C VAL A 208 0.45 10.31 26.90
N ASP A 209 1.59 10.98 26.96
CA ASP A 209 1.75 12.39 26.64
C ASP A 209 2.36 12.62 25.25
N GLU A 210 2.84 11.54 24.61
CA GLU A 210 3.43 11.53 23.27
C GLU A 210 2.34 11.22 22.24
N ASN A 211 2.29 11.94 21.11
CA ASN A 211 1.33 11.71 20.04
C ASN A 211 1.98 10.91 18.92
N TRP A 212 2.03 9.59 19.09
CA TRP A 212 2.63 8.68 18.12
C TRP A 212 1.70 8.35 16.97
N LEU A 213 2.21 8.55 15.74
CA LEU A 213 1.67 7.94 14.53
C LEU A 213 2.51 6.69 14.21
N ILE A 214 1.87 5.54 14.19
CA ILE A 214 2.49 4.27 13.82
C ILE A 214 2.01 3.91 12.42
N LEU A 215 2.94 3.71 11.49
CA LEU A 215 2.66 3.27 10.12
C LEU A 215 3.32 1.92 9.91
N VAL A 216 2.59 0.96 9.31
CA VAL A 216 3.14 -0.33 8.89
C VAL A 216 2.77 -0.58 7.44
N SER A 217 3.76 -0.94 6.62
CA SER A 217 3.52 -1.26 5.21
C SER A 217 4.64 -2.14 4.66
N THR A 218 4.49 -2.52 3.42
CA THR A 218 5.49 -3.19 2.58
C THR A 218 5.75 -2.36 1.33
N ASP A 219 6.86 -2.57 0.69
CA ASP A 219 7.24 -1.92 -0.56
C ASP A 219 6.68 -2.64 -1.80
N HIS A 220 6.51 -3.95 -1.74
CA HIS A 220 5.92 -4.80 -2.78
C HIS A 220 5.48 -6.16 -2.21
N GLY A 221 4.74 -6.90 -3.00
CA GLY A 221 4.52 -8.32 -2.79
C GLY A 221 5.48 -9.16 -3.65
N GLY A 222 5.00 -10.31 -4.18
CA GLY A 222 5.82 -11.16 -5.02
C GLY A 222 5.05 -12.34 -5.59
N ILE A 223 5.61 -12.99 -6.61
CA ILE A 223 5.03 -14.17 -7.26
C ILE A 223 6.09 -15.24 -7.55
N GLY A 224 5.80 -16.48 -7.28
CA GLY A 224 6.79 -17.56 -7.37
C GLY A 224 7.96 -17.29 -6.43
N LEU A 225 9.17 -17.16 -6.94
CA LEU A 225 10.40 -16.85 -6.18
C LEU A 225 10.93 -15.43 -6.46
N ASN A 226 10.15 -14.55 -7.08
CA ASN A 226 10.61 -13.27 -7.56
C ASN A 226 9.55 -12.17 -7.40
N HIS A 227 10.00 -10.95 -7.62
CA HIS A 227 9.21 -9.73 -7.75
C HIS A 227 9.90 -8.80 -8.78
N GLY A 228 9.36 -7.61 -9.04
CA GLY A 228 9.88 -6.64 -10.01
C GLY A 228 9.03 -6.56 -11.28
N GLY A 229 7.91 -7.28 -11.33
CA GLY A 229 6.91 -7.24 -12.40
C GLY A 229 5.73 -6.33 -12.08
N THR A 230 4.62 -6.61 -12.73
CA THR A 230 3.35 -5.86 -12.64
C THR A 230 2.17 -6.81 -12.40
N SER A 231 2.40 -7.95 -11.78
CA SER A 231 1.29 -8.81 -11.36
C SER A 231 0.58 -8.20 -10.16
N ILE A 232 -0.68 -8.54 -9.99
CA ILE A 232 -1.46 -8.02 -8.86
C ILE A 232 -0.87 -8.46 -7.52
N GLU A 233 -0.23 -9.63 -7.46
CA GLU A 233 0.44 -10.16 -6.29
C GLU A 233 1.72 -9.39 -5.94
N GLU A 234 2.35 -8.73 -6.91
CA GLU A 234 3.53 -7.89 -6.72
C GLU A 234 3.15 -6.46 -6.37
N GLU A 235 2.13 -5.90 -7.06
CA GLU A 235 1.70 -4.50 -6.91
C GLU A 235 0.81 -4.27 -5.68
N THR A 236 0.08 -5.30 -5.20
CA THR A 236 -0.79 -5.13 -4.02
C THR A 236 0.03 -5.09 -2.74
N ILE A 237 -0.07 -3.99 -2.04
CA ILE A 237 0.54 -3.75 -0.74
C ILE A 237 -0.54 -3.50 0.30
N PHE A 238 -0.21 -3.65 1.57
CA PHE A 238 -1.09 -3.21 2.65
C PHE A 238 -0.59 -1.88 3.24
N PHE A 239 -1.48 -1.18 3.92
CA PHE A 239 -1.14 0.02 4.66
C PHE A 239 -1.92 0.05 5.97
N ILE A 240 -1.21 0.27 7.07
CA ILE A 240 -1.78 0.42 8.41
C ILE A 240 -1.34 1.77 8.97
N ALA A 241 -2.27 2.52 9.55
CA ALA A 241 -1.98 3.70 10.35
C ALA A 241 -2.69 3.58 11.69
N SER A 242 -1.96 3.71 12.79
CA SER A 242 -2.50 3.63 14.14
C SER A 242 -1.94 4.77 15.00
N GLY A 243 -2.72 5.21 15.99
CA GLY A 243 -2.31 6.25 16.91
C GLY A 243 -3.50 7.05 17.44
N PRO A 244 -3.28 7.93 18.44
CA PRO A 244 -4.36 8.64 19.14
C PRO A 244 -5.23 9.54 18.24
N SER A 245 -4.68 9.97 17.10
CA SER A 245 -5.36 10.85 16.14
C SER A 245 -5.90 10.12 14.91
N ILE A 246 -5.81 8.79 14.88
CA ILE A 246 -6.26 7.96 13.77
C ILE A 246 -7.61 7.34 14.12
N GLU A 247 -8.60 7.51 13.25
CA GLU A 247 -9.88 6.82 13.37
C GLU A 247 -9.77 5.40 12.83
N THR A 248 -10.43 4.44 13.49
CA THR A 248 -10.49 3.06 13.01
C THR A 248 -11.32 3.00 11.74
N GLU A 249 -10.70 2.60 10.64
CA GLU A 249 -11.33 2.54 9.32
C GLU A 249 -10.73 1.40 8.48
N LEU A 250 -11.58 0.67 7.77
CA LEU A 250 -11.16 -0.25 6.73
C LEU A 250 -11.32 0.43 5.36
N ILE A 251 -10.21 0.75 4.72
CA ILE A 251 -10.21 1.28 3.36
C ILE A 251 -9.93 0.11 2.40
N VAL A 252 -10.96 -0.34 1.74
CA VAL A 252 -10.81 -1.28 0.63
C VAL A 252 -10.87 -0.51 -0.67
N LYS A 253 -10.07 -0.92 -1.64
CA LYS A 253 -10.20 -0.43 -3.01
C LYS A 253 -11.66 -0.62 -3.39
N ASP A 254 -12.30 0.45 -3.84
CA ASP A 254 -13.67 0.33 -4.35
C ASP A 254 -13.67 -0.82 -5.37
N THR A 255 -14.05 -2.01 -4.91
CA THR A 255 -14.67 -2.94 -5.82
C THR A 255 -15.84 -2.14 -6.32
N LEU A 256 -15.73 -1.61 -7.55
CA LEU A 256 -16.86 -0.97 -8.22
C LEU A 256 -18.09 -1.66 -7.67
N GLU A 257 -18.90 -0.94 -6.85
CA GLU A 257 -20.22 -1.48 -6.56
C GLU A 257 -20.74 -1.85 -7.93
N VAL A 258 -20.77 -3.14 -8.20
CA VAL A 258 -21.53 -3.63 -9.35
C VAL A 258 -22.91 -3.24 -8.95
N LEU A 259 -23.27 -2.00 -9.31
CA LEU A 259 -24.64 -1.53 -9.17
C LEU A 259 -25.48 -2.68 -9.68
N PRO A 260 -26.41 -3.21 -8.89
CA PRO A 260 -27.22 -4.31 -9.35
C PRO A 260 -27.69 -3.92 -10.75
N PRO A 261 -27.49 -4.79 -11.76
CA PRO A 261 -27.78 -4.44 -13.12
C PRO A 261 -29.17 -3.82 -13.12
N PRO A 262 -29.39 -2.68 -13.78
CA PRO A 262 -30.71 -2.07 -13.84
C PRO A 262 -31.69 -3.19 -14.20
N ASP A 263 -32.90 -3.21 -13.63
CA ASP A 263 -33.87 -4.33 -13.66
C ASP A 263 -34.10 -4.99 -15.02
N ASN A 264 -33.49 -4.44 -16.06
CA ASN A 264 -33.52 -4.94 -17.46
C ASN A 264 -32.21 -5.60 -17.92
N CYS A 265 -31.20 -5.72 -17.10
CA CYS A 265 -29.99 -6.49 -17.43
C CYS A 265 -30.27 -7.98 -17.21
N ILE A 266 -29.88 -8.79 -18.16
CA ILE A 266 -29.84 -10.24 -18.00
C ILE A 266 -28.91 -10.50 -16.79
N SER A 267 -29.48 -11.00 -15.69
CA SER A 267 -28.70 -11.45 -14.56
C SER A 267 -27.54 -12.30 -15.07
N PRO A 268 -26.31 -12.12 -14.59
CA PRO A 268 -25.24 -13.06 -14.88
C PRO A 268 -25.58 -14.40 -14.22
N GLY A 269 -26.49 -15.10 -14.82
CA GLY A 269 -26.58 -16.54 -14.69
C GLY A 269 -25.30 -17.10 -15.28
N SER A 270 -24.90 -18.29 -14.90
CA SER A 270 -23.76 -19.05 -15.42
C SER A 270 -23.87 -19.32 -16.95
N ALA A 271 -24.33 -18.34 -17.75
CA ALA A 271 -24.45 -18.41 -19.18
C ALA A 271 -23.16 -17.91 -19.83
N GLU A 272 -22.46 -18.82 -20.43
CA GLU A 272 -21.31 -18.58 -21.30
C GLU A 272 -21.81 -18.35 -22.73
N LEU A 273 -21.36 -17.28 -23.39
CA LEU A 273 -21.54 -17.12 -24.82
C LEU A 273 -20.42 -17.87 -25.53
N ILE A 274 -20.79 -18.92 -26.26
CA ILE A 274 -19.83 -19.71 -27.01
C ILE A 274 -19.93 -19.33 -28.50
N PHE A 275 -18.84 -18.80 -29.04
CA PHE A 275 -18.71 -18.52 -30.46
C PHE A 275 -17.99 -19.69 -31.15
N SER A 276 -18.66 -20.37 -32.07
CA SER A 276 -18.17 -21.59 -32.67
C SER A 276 -17.63 -21.45 -34.10
N GLY A 277 -17.31 -20.23 -34.54
CA GLY A 277 -16.75 -20.02 -35.89
C GLY A 277 -16.62 -18.56 -36.29
N GLU A 278 -16.08 -18.32 -37.48
CA GLU A 278 -15.95 -17.00 -38.07
C GLU A 278 -17.32 -16.35 -38.31
N GLY A 279 -17.41 -15.04 -38.05
CA GLY A 279 -18.61 -14.23 -38.28
C GLY A 279 -19.67 -14.32 -37.17
N ASN A 280 -19.42 -15.04 -36.10
CA ASN A 280 -20.33 -15.04 -34.96
C ASN A 280 -20.14 -13.77 -34.15
N SER A 281 -21.20 -13.01 -33.95
CA SER A 281 -21.20 -11.79 -33.14
C SER A 281 -22.50 -11.62 -32.37
N VAL A 282 -22.47 -10.84 -31.30
CA VAL A 282 -23.67 -10.34 -30.64
C VAL A 282 -23.70 -8.84 -30.87
N SER A 283 -24.78 -8.32 -31.41
CA SER A 283 -25.01 -6.89 -31.55
C SER A 283 -25.99 -6.42 -30.49
N ILE A 284 -25.69 -5.28 -29.88
CA ILE A 284 -26.62 -4.60 -28.98
C ILE A 284 -27.12 -3.37 -29.74
N ASP A 285 -28.45 -3.25 -29.84
CA ASP A 285 -29.08 -2.10 -30.49
C ASP A 285 -28.68 -0.78 -29.77
N GLU A 286 -28.72 0.31 -30.50
CA GLU A 286 -28.39 1.64 -29.94
C GLU A 286 -29.20 1.92 -28.68
N ASN A 287 -28.49 2.11 -27.58
CA ASN A 287 -29.03 2.49 -26.29
C ASN A 287 -28.36 3.77 -25.81
N PRO A 288 -29.12 4.84 -25.49
CA PRO A 288 -28.54 6.07 -24.98
C PRO A 288 -27.63 5.89 -23.76
N SER A 289 -27.88 4.84 -22.95
CA SER A 289 -27.02 4.50 -21.79
C SER A 289 -25.65 3.94 -22.16
N LEU A 290 -25.44 3.55 -23.43
CA LEU A 290 -24.17 3.05 -23.96
C LEU A 290 -23.45 4.11 -24.80
N GLN A 291 -23.97 5.34 -24.86
CA GLN A 291 -23.27 6.46 -25.48
C GLN A 291 -22.22 7.00 -24.50
N LEU A 292 -21.04 6.42 -24.58
CA LEU A 292 -19.87 6.79 -23.79
C LEU A 292 -19.36 8.15 -24.32
N GLY A 293 -19.75 9.22 -23.65
CA GLY A 293 -19.37 10.59 -23.99
C GLY A 293 -18.04 11.01 -23.35
N SER A 294 -17.53 12.17 -23.75
CA SER A 294 -16.28 12.74 -23.22
C SER A 294 -16.36 13.22 -21.76
N GLU A 295 -17.53 13.17 -21.14
CA GLU A 295 -17.78 13.70 -19.80
C GLU A 295 -18.13 12.61 -18.76
N GLN A 296 -18.02 11.34 -19.13
CA GLN A 296 -18.33 10.22 -18.24
C GLN A 296 -17.17 9.22 -18.22
N ASP A 297 -16.71 8.92 -17.02
CA ASP A 297 -15.84 7.78 -16.80
C ASP A 297 -16.63 6.49 -17.02
N PHE A 298 -16.00 5.51 -17.66
CA PHE A 298 -16.61 4.20 -17.87
C PHE A 298 -15.55 3.11 -17.76
N THR A 299 -16.01 1.95 -17.34
CA THR A 299 -15.20 0.73 -17.29
C THR A 299 -15.87 -0.34 -18.15
N ILE A 300 -15.06 -1.03 -18.96
CA ILE A 300 -15.49 -2.21 -19.67
C ILE A 300 -14.67 -3.40 -19.16
N GLU A 301 -15.35 -4.34 -18.53
CA GLU A 301 -14.76 -5.58 -18.07
C GLU A 301 -15.25 -6.74 -18.92
N VAL A 302 -14.32 -7.54 -19.46
CA VAL A 302 -14.62 -8.70 -20.27
C VAL A 302 -13.73 -9.85 -19.86
N ARG A 303 -14.32 -10.96 -19.43
CA ARG A 303 -13.59 -12.21 -19.23
C ARG A 303 -13.75 -13.09 -20.46
N ILE A 304 -12.64 -13.38 -21.13
CA ILE A 304 -12.63 -14.23 -22.31
C ILE A 304 -11.77 -15.47 -22.07
N ARG A 305 -12.16 -16.55 -22.74
CA ARG A 305 -11.34 -17.74 -22.91
C ARG A 305 -11.27 -18.02 -24.41
N THR A 306 -10.08 -17.97 -24.98
CA THR A 306 -9.89 -18.20 -26.42
C THR A 306 -8.74 -19.16 -26.68
N GLU A 307 -8.89 -20.01 -27.68
CA GLU A 307 -7.81 -20.82 -28.27
C GLU A 307 -7.42 -20.26 -29.66
N ASN A 308 -7.94 -19.08 -30.02
CA ASN A 308 -7.68 -18.49 -31.31
C ASN A 308 -6.24 -17.98 -31.42
N THR A 309 -5.62 -18.21 -32.59
CA THR A 309 -4.26 -17.80 -32.92
C THR A 309 -4.21 -16.65 -33.94
N SER A 310 -5.30 -15.95 -34.14
CA SER A 310 -5.45 -14.80 -35.03
C SER A 310 -6.07 -13.63 -34.28
N ASP A 311 -5.91 -12.43 -34.83
CA ASP A 311 -6.48 -11.20 -34.28
C ASP A 311 -7.99 -11.26 -34.27
N VAL A 312 -8.62 -10.88 -33.17
CA VAL A 312 -10.08 -10.84 -33.02
C VAL A 312 -10.55 -9.61 -32.29
N ALA A 313 -11.62 -8.98 -32.73
CA ALA A 313 -12.34 -7.98 -31.95
C ALA A 313 -13.18 -8.67 -30.87
N ILE A 314 -13.10 -8.17 -29.64
CA ILE A 314 -13.84 -8.69 -28.49
C ILE A 314 -15.11 -7.88 -28.29
N ILE A 315 -14.96 -6.54 -28.23
CA ILE A 315 -16.05 -5.58 -28.12
C ILE A 315 -15.66 -4.27 -28.80
N GLY A 316 -16.60 -3.64 -29.49
CA GLY A 316 -16.35 -2.37 -30.11
C GLY A 316 -17.61 -1.78 -30.73
N ASN A 317 -17.57 -0.51 -31.03
CA ASN A 317 -18.60 0.25 -31.71
C ASN A 317 -18.09 0.88 -33.02
N LYS A 318 -16.97 0.37 -33.53
CA LYS A 318 -16.39 0.79 -34.82
C LYS A 318 -15.86 -0.39 -35.59
N ASP A 319 -15.65 -0.20 -36.89
CA ASP A 319 -15.02 -1.20 -37.75
C ASP A 319 -13.52 -1.34 -37.41
N TRP A 320 -13.04 -2.58 -37.35
CA TRP A 320 -11.64 -2.89 -37.11
C TRP A 320 -10.70 -2.29 -38.14
N ASP A 321 -11.04 -2.39 -39.41
CA ASP A 321 -10.15 -2.05 -40.52
C ASP A 321 -10.29 -0.62 -41.06
N SER A 322 -11.38 0.07 -40.76
CA SER A 322 -11.67 1.34 -41.42
C SER A 322 -10.79 2.51 -40.90
N GLY A 323 -10.22 2.41 -39.71
CA GLY A 323 -9.29 3.38 -39.14
C GLY A 323 -9.77 4.83 -38.99
N LEU A 324 -10.87 5.20 -39.63
CA LEU A 324 -11.35 6.58 -39.81
C LEU A 324 -12.68 6.88 -39.13
N ASN A 325 -13.47 5.88 -38.78
CA ASN A 325 -14.71 6.11 -38.04
C ASN A 325 -14.43 6.28 -36.53
N PRO A 326 -15.10 7.23 -35.86
CA PRO A 326 -14.95 7.39 -34.42
C PRO A 326 -15.47 6.18 -33.66
N GLY A 327 -14.91 5.95 -32.47
CA GLY A 327 -15.30 4.85 -31.61
C GLY A 327 -14.11 4.09 -31.06
N PHE A 328 -14.38 2.95 -30.44
CA PHE A 328 -13.36 2.10 -29.83
C PHE A 328 -13.51 0.64 -30.26
N VAL A 329 -12.41 -0.11 -30.24
CA VAL A 329 -12.37 -1.57 -30.32
C VAL A 329 -11.44 -2.08 -29.25
N PHE A 330 -11.92 -3.01 -28.44
CA PHE A 330 -11.11 -3.87 -27.59
C PHE A 330 -10.94 -5.20 -28.30
N SER A 331 -9.70 -5.64 -28.43
CA SER A 331 -9.33 -6.77 -29.29
C SER A 331 -8.30 -7.65 -28.60
N PHE A 332 -8.15 -8.85 -29.13
CA PHE A 332 -7.00 -9.70 -28.85
C PHE A 332 -6.14 -9.77 -30.13
N GLU A 333 -4.89 -9.36 -30.02
CA GLU A 333 -3.93 -9.35 -31.13
C GLU A 333 -2.89 -10.45 -30.92
N TYR A 334 -2.94 -11.48 -31.75
CA TYR A 334 -1.98 -12.57 -31.66
C TYR A 334 -0.61 -12.17 -32.26
N PRO A 335 0.53 -12.46 -31.62
CA PRO A 335 0.70 -13.13 -30.30
C PRO A 335 0.74 -12.16 -29.11
N ASN A 336 0.42 -10.88 -29.30
CA ASN A 336 0.72 -9.78 -28.36
C ASN A 336 -0.31 -9.63 -27.22
N GLY A 337 -1.49 -10.26 -27.31
CA GLY A 337 -2.53 -10.22 -26.28
C GLY A 337 -3.57 -9.09 -26.48
N PRO A 338 -4.19 -8.61 -25.40
CA PRO A 338 -5.26 -7.62 -25.50
C PRO A 338 -4.74 -6.26 -25.99
N ALA A 339 -5.53 -5.59 -26.81
CA ALA A 339 -5.21 -4.29 -27.38
C ALA A 339 -6.44 -3.39 -27.48
N TRP A 340 -6.21 -2.05 -27.39
CA TRP A 340 -7.22 -1.04 -27.58
C TRP A 340 -6.93 -0.20 -28.81
N LYS A 341 -7.98 0.08 -29.57
CA LYS A 341 -7.96 1.13 -30.61
C LYS A 341 -9.07 2.11 -30.33
N VAL A 342 -8.72 3.38 -30.21
CA VAL A 342 -9.67 4.48 -30.02
C VAL A 342 -9.43 5.53 -31.09
N ASN A 343 -10.49 5.95 -31.75
CA ASN A 343 -10.50 7.10 -32.64
C ASN A 343 -11.50 8.12 -32.10
N LEU A 344 -11.04 9.32 -31.88
CA LEU A 344 -11.85 10.45 -31.46
C LEU A 344 -12.50 11.15 -32.65
#